data_3bb6e7d2dc6af87f1164c9f0f47b58bf
#
_entry.id   3bb6e7d2dc6af87f1164c9f0f47b58bf
#
_cell.length_a   1.000
_cell.length_b   1.000
_cell.length_c   1.000
_cell.angle_alpha   90.00
_cell.angle_beta   90.00
_cell.angle_gamma   90.00
#
_symmetry.space_group_name_H-M   'P 1'
#
loop_
_entity.id
_entity.type
_entity.pdbx_description
1 polymer ?
#
loop_
_entity_poly.entity_id
_entity_poly.type
_entity_poly.pdbx_seq_one_letter_code
_entity_poly.pdbx_strand_id
1 'polypeptide(L)'
;MRLGLQLGYDDPVAAVALAEEAERLGFHSVWTSEAYGTDAVTPMAWVAARTDRIHVGSAIMQMPARSPATVAATVATLDLLSGGRVLLGLGTSGPQVAEGWHGQAFGKPLGRTREYVSIVREILHRERPLEHHGEHYDIPYSGPGATGPGKPLKLIVHPLRPEIPIYLAAIGPRNVALAAEIADGWLPIFFSPERFANVHAPQLEAGFAARGGKPDGWDLAPLVPVLVADDAAAARDFLKPLLALYIGGMGARGQNFYTRLAQRYGYEEAADRIQEHYLDGRKADAAAAVPDALVDDVALVGERARIADRLDAWRECGATTLILQTRQPEALRLLAELVL
;
A
#
# COMPACT_ATOMS: atom_id res chain seq x y z
N MET A 1 -16.51 3.20 -9.36
CA MET A 1 -15.19 3.29 -8.68
C MET A 1 -15.46 3.54 -7.20
N ARG A 2 -14.80 2.84 -6.30
CA ARG A 2 -14.95 3.00 -4.85
C ARG A 2 -13.99 4.07 -4.32
N LEU A 3 -14.29 4.64 -3.16
CA LEU A 3 -13.37 5.53 -2.44
C LEU A 3 -12.84 4.86 -1.18
N GLY A 4 -11.54 5.01 -0.95
CA GLY A 4 -10.86 4.69 0.29
C GLY A 4 -10.20 5.95 0.86
N LEU A 5 -9.84 5.92 2.14
CA LEU A 5 -9.08 6.99 2.80
C LEU A 5 -7.83 6.40 3.45
N GLN A 6 -6.65 6.92 3.14
CA GLN A 6 -5.44 6.59 3.89
C GLN A 6 -5.32 7.50 5.11
N LEU A 7 -5.19 6.88 6.27
CA LEU A 7 -4.92 7.57 7.53
C LEU A 7 -3.41 7.82 7.69
N GLY A 8 -3.05 9.05 8.03
CA GLY A 8 -1.67 9.39 8.33
C GLY A 8 -1.17 8.69 9.61
N TYR A 9 0.14 8.54 9.74
CA TYR A 9 0.80 7.90 10.89
C TYR A 9 1.41 8.88 11.89
N ASP A 10 1.08 10.14 11.79
CA ASP A 10 1.63 11.23 12.62
C ASP A 10 0.60 11.76 13.63
N ASP A 11 -0.70 11.69 13.35
CA ASP A 11 -1.78 12.04 14.27
C ASP A 11 -2.91 11.01 14.22
N PRO A 12 -2.78 9.90 14.96
CA PRO A 12 -3.78 8.85 14.96
C PRO A 12 -5.12 9.28 15.59
N VAL A 13 -5.13 10.32 16.43
CA VAL A 13 -6.38 10.81 17.05
C VAL A 13 -7.23 11.57 16.03
N ALA A 14 -6.64 12.51 15.29
CA ALA A 14 -7.32 13.21 14.21
C ALA A 14 -7.73 12.27 13.07
N ALA A 15 -6.93 11.23 12.80
CA ALA A 15 -7.22 10.23 11.77
C ALA A 15 -8.53 9.47 12.02
N VAL A 16 -8.89 9.19 13.27
CA VAL A 16 -10.17 8.51 13.61
C VAL A 16 -11.38 9.36 13.22
N ALA A 17 -11.34 10.67 13.49
CA ALA A 17 -12.43 11.56 13.11
C ALA A 17 -12.63 11.62 11.58
N LEU A 18 -11.53 11.58 10.81
CA LEU A 18 -11.60 11.49 9.35
C LEU A 18 -12.18 10.14 8.89
N ALA A 19 -11.87 9.04 9.58
CA ALA A 19 -12.43 7.73 9.27
C ALA A 19 -13.95 7.68 9.51
N GLU A 20 -14.43 8.27 10.61
CA GLU A 20 -15.87 8.41 10.91
C GLU A 20 -16.59 9.29 9.86
N GLU A 21 -15.92 10.37 9.39
CA GLU A 21 -16.45 11.20 8.30
C GLU A 21 -16.51 10.43 6.99
N ALA A 22 -15.44 9.69 6.63
CA ALA A 22 -15.40 8.87 5.43
C ALA A 22 -16.53 7.82 5.43
N GLU A 23 -16.79 7.17 6.57
CA GLU A 23 -17.92 6.24 6.70
C GLU A 23 -19.27 6.93 6.48
N ARG A 24 -19.48 8.12 7.05
CA ARG A 24 -20.72 8.89 6.85
C ARG A 24 -20.93 9.29 5.39
N LEU A 25 -19.85 9.58 4.69
CA LEU A 25 -19.85 9.93 3.26
C LEU A 25 -20.00 8.71 2.32
N GLY A 26 -19.99 7.48 2.85
CA GLY A 26 -20.16 6.26 2.05
C GLY A 26 -18.86 5.71 1.43
N PHE A 27 -17.70 6.08 1.96
CA PHE A 27 -16.44 5.48 1.55
C PHE A 27 -16.44 3.99 1.81
N HIS A 28 -15.80 3.25 0.92
CA HIS A 28 -15.70 1.80 1.02
C HIS A 28 -14.71 1.35 2.09
N SER A 29 -13.59 2.05 2.26
CA SER A 29 -12.49 1.58 3.11
C SER A 29 -11.65 2.71 3.71
N VAL A 30 -11.06 2.43 4.87
CA VAL A 30 -9.98 3.23 5.46
C VAL A 30 -8.73 2.38 5.61
N TRP A 31 -7.55 3.00 5.46
CA TRP A 31 -6.29 2.31 5.40
C TRP A 31 -5.27 2.95 6.34
N THR A 32 -4.72 2.16 7.25
CA THR A 32 -3.67 2.59 8.16
C THR A 32 -2.29 2.32 7.57
N SER A 33 -1.31 3.13 7.91
CA SER A 33 0.05 3.02 7.40
C SER A 33 1.03 2.61 8.49
N GLU A 34 2.13 1.99 8.09
CA GLU A 34 3.21 1.61 8.97
C GLU A 34 4.56 1.92 8.32
N ALA A 35 5.43 2.59 9.06
CA ALA A 35 6.83 2.79 8.72
C ALA A 35 7.67 2.75 10.00
N TYR A 36 8.29 3.85 10.37
CA TYR A 36 8.94 4.12 11.67
C TYR A 36 8.17 5.22 12.44
N GLY A 37 6.83 5.23 12.28
CA GLY A 37 5.86 6.06 12.98
C GLY A 37 4.94 5.20 13.84
N THR A 38 3.62 5.40 13.74
CA THR A 38 2.63 4.50 14.37
C THR A 38 2.65 3.13 13.69
N ASP A 39 2.30 2.08 14.44
CA ASP A 39 2.03 0.77 13.85
C ASP A 39 0.69 0.78 13.10
N ALA A 40 0.49 -0.19 12.21
CA ALA A 40 -0.75 -0.25 11.42
C ALA A 40 -1.93 -0.84 12.21
N VAL A 41 -1.67 -1.77 13.13
CA VAL A 41 -2.70 -2.61 13.78
C VAL A 41 -3.50 -1.83 14.82
N THR A 42 -2.82 -1.04 15.66
CA THR A 42 -3.45 -0.29 16.74
C THR A 42 -4.49 0.71 16.21
N PRO A 43 -4.18 1.57 15.21
CA PRO A 43 -5.19 2.44 14.60
C PRO A 43 -6.29 1.66 13.87
N MET A 44 -5.98 0.53 13.19
CA MET A 44 -7.00 -0.32 12.58
C MET A 44 -8.03 -0.80 13.60
N ALA A 45 -7.57 -1.32 14.75
CA ALA A 45 -8.45 -1.80 15.81
C ALA A 45 -9.32 -0.67 16.36
N TRP A 46 -8.71 0.52 16.54
CA TRP A 46 -9.43 1.68 17.07
C TRP A 46 -10.51 2.18 16.09
N VAL A 47 -10.19 2.28 14.80
CA VAL A 47 -11.17 2.65 13.76
C VAL A 47 -12.26 1.59 13.65
N ALA A 48 -11.91 0.30 13.68
CA ALA A 48 -12.91 -0.77 13.64
C ALA A 48 -13.91 -0.72 14.78
N ALA A 49 -13.49 -0.28 15.98
CA ALA A 49 -14.35 -0.11 17.15
C ALA A 49 -15.21 1.17 17.10
N ARG A 50 -14.90 2.11 16.20
CA ARG A 50 -15.58 3.41 16.08
C ARG A 50 -16.45 3.51 14.82
N THR A 51 -16.46 2.48 14.00
CA THR A 51 -17.17 2.42 12.71
C THR A 51 -17.94 1.10 12.60
N ASP A 52 -19.00 1.09 11.79
CA ASP A 52 -19.91 -0.06 11.69
C ASP A 52 -19.87 -0.76 10.33
N ARG A 53 -19.57 -0.03 9.24
CA ARG A 53 -19.73 -0.51 7.86
C ARG A 53 -18.45 -0.46 7.05
N ILE A 54 -17.66 0.60 7.21
CA ILE A 54 -16.47 0.85 6.41
C ILE A 54 -15.43 -0.26 6.64
N HIS A 55 -14.80 -0.74 5.56
CA HIS A 55 -13.71 -1.71 5.68
C HIS A 55 -12.48 -1.03 6.29
N VAL A 56 -11.74 -1.80 7.08
CA VAL A 56 -10.49 -1.35 7.71
C VAL A 56 -9.32 -2.15 7.16
N GLY A 57 -8.37 -1.45 6.57
CA GLY A 57 -7.22 -2.08 5.92
C GLY A 57 -5.87 -1.54 6.37
N SER A 58 -4.83 -2.27 6.08
CA SER A 58 -3.45 -1.77 6.17
C SER A 58 -2.88 -1.42 4.80
N ALA A 59 -2.28 -0.26 4.68
CA ALA A 59 -1.52 0.17 3.50
C ALA A 59 -0.17 0.76 3.95
N ILE A 60 0.68 -0.08 4.45
CA ILE A 60 0.68 -1.55 4.55
C ILE A 60 1.13 -2.00 5.95
N MET A 61 0.88 -3.28 6.32
CA MET A 61 1.69 -3.95 7.35
C MET A 61 3.03 -4.37 6.75
N GLN A 62 4.11 -4.07 7.44
CA GLN A 62 5.47 -4.42 7.00
C GLN A 62 5.78 -5.89 7.32
N MET A 63 6.08 -6.68 6.28
CA MET A 63 6.47 -8.09 6.46
C MET A 63 7.70 -8.28 7.38
N PRO A 64 8.75 -7.43 7.32
CA PRO A 64 9.89 -7.55 8.23
C PRO A 64 9.54 -7.34 9.71
N ALA A 65 8.44 -6.66 10.01
CA ALA A 65 8.03 -6.36 11.38
C ALA A 65 7.34 -7.53 12.09
N ARG A 66 6.77 -8.49 11.33
CA ARG A 66 5.92 -9.56 11.89
C ARG A 66 6.12 -10.88 11.16
N SER A 67 6.03 -11.99 11.90
CA SER A 67 5.95 -13.30 11.26
C SER A 67 4.60 -13.47 10.52
N PRO A 68 4.52 -14.31 9.49
CA PRO A 68 3.25 -14.58 8.81
C PRO A 68 2.20 -15.16 9.77
N ALA A 69 2.59 -15.96 10.74
CA ALA A 69 1.68 -16.50 11.76
C ALA A 69 1.10 -15.40 12.66
N THR A 70 1.92 -14.41 13.06
CA THR A 70 1.43 -13.25 13.83
C THR A 70 0.44 -12.43 13.02
N VAL A 71 0.73 -12.18 11.73
CA VAL A 71 -0.19 -11.42 10.88
C VAL A 71 -1.52 -12.17 10.69
N ALA A 72 -1.47 -13.48 10.42
CA ALA A 72 -2.69 -14.27 10.27
C ALA A 72 -3.56 -14.24 11.55
N ALA A 73 -2.95 -14.42 12.73
CA ALA A 73 -3.66 -14.32 14.01
C ALA A 73 -4.25 -12.91 14.24
N THR A 74 -3.47 -11.86 13.93
CA THR A 74 -3.90 -10.47 14.07
C THR A 74 -5.11 -10.16 13.20
N VAL A 75 -5.04 -10.49 11.90
CA VAL A 75 -6.14 -10.15 10.98
C VAL A 75 -7.37 -11.01 11.21
N ALA A 76 -7.22 -12.27 11.62
CA ALA A 76 -8.35 -13.10 12.03
C ALA A 76 -9.06 -12.51 13.26
N THR A 77 -8.31 -12.01 14.23
CA THR A 77 -8.86 -11.35 15.43
C THR A 77 -9.56 -10.05 15.07
N LEU A 78 -8.93 -9.20 14.26
CA LEU A 78 -9.55 -7.93 13.82
C LEU A 78 -10.80 -8.18 12.97
N ASP A 79 -10.78 -9.21 12.13
CA ASP A 79 -11.93 -9.58 11.29
C ASP A 79 -13.14 -10.01 12.13
N LEU A 80 -12.89 -10.80 13.18
CA LEU A 80 -13.93 -11.14 14.17
C LEU A 80 -14.48 -9.90 14.89
N LEU A 81 -13.59 -9.04 15.39
CA LEU A 81 -13.97 -7.83 16.11
C LEU A 81 -14.72 -6.82 15.24
N SER A 82 -14.37 -6.74 13.98
CA SER A 82 -14.99 -5.82 13.02
C SER A 82 -16.21 -6.38 12.29
N GLY A 83 -16.57 -7.64 12.51
CA GLY A 83 -17.68 -8.29 11.79
C GLY A 83 -17.39 -8.54 10.32
N GLY A 84 -16.15 -8.91 9.96
CA GLY A 84 -15.78 -9.28 8.60
C GLY A 84 -15.34 -8.11 7.71
N ARG A 85 -14.81 -7.01 8.28
CA ARG A 85 -14.48 -5.79 7.53
C ARG A 85 -12.97 -5.60 7.25
N VAL A 86 -12.12 -6.59 7.56
CA VAL A 86 -10.66 -6.43 7.39
C VAL A 86 -10.21 -6.60 5.95
N LEU A 87 -9.26 -5.76 5.52
CA LEU A 87 -8.49 -5.87 4.29
C LEU A 87 -6.99 -5.89 4.67
N LEU A 88 -6.26 -6.93 4.25
CA LEU A 88 -4.85 -7.08 4.60
C LEU A 88 -3.94 -6.56 3.49
N GLY A 89 -3.38 -5.37 3.67
CA GLY A 89 -2.32 -4.87 2.79
C GLY A 89 -0.93 -5.17 3.37
N LEU A 90 -0.08 -5.78 2.55
CA LEU A 90 1.26 -6.22 2.89
C LEU A 90 2.31 -5.56 1.99
N GLY A 91 3.50 -5.35 2.54
CA GLY A 91 4.63 -4.84 1.77
C GLY A 91 5.98 -5.25 2.36
N THR A 92 6.98 -5.29 1.49
CA THR A 92 8.36 -5.64 1.87
C THR A 92 9.08 -4.50 2.58
N SER A 93 8.51 -3.28 2.57
CA SER A 93 9.21 -2.05 2.90
C SER A 93 10.47 -1.82 2.03
N GLY A 94 11.38 -0.93 2.43
CA GLY A 94 12.67 -0.74 1.78
C GLY A 94 13.83 -1.28 2.64
N PRO A 95 15.04 -1.43 2.05
CA PRO A 95 16.20 -1.89 2.80
C PRO A 95 16.49 -1.07 4.05
N GLN A 96 16.33 0.25 3.98
CA GLN A 96 16.59 1.16 5.12
C GLN A 96 15.70 0.84 6.32
N VAL A 97 14.45 0.47 6.09
CA VAL A 97 13.50 0.14 7.17
C VAL A 97 13.68 -1.32 7.60
N ALA A 98 13.77 -2.25 6.64
CA ALA A 98 13.93 -3.67 6.97
C ALA A 98 15.22 -3.92 7.76
N GLU A 99 16.35 -3.38 7.32
CA GLU A 99 17.66 -3.59 7.93
C GLU A 99 17.94 -2.59 9.05
N GLY A 100 17.64 -1.29 8.82
CA GLY A 100 17.97 -0.22 9.75
C GLY A 100 17.03 -0.09 10.93
N TRP A 101 15.75 -0.47 10.79
CA TRP A 101 14.75 -0.36 11.86
C TRP A 101 14.36 -1.71 12.46
N HIS A 102 14.13 -2.71 11.62
CA HIS A 102 13.71 -4.05 12.10
C HIS A 102 14.87 -5.03 12.30
N GLY A 103 16.10 -4.69 11.87
CA GLY A 103 17.25 -5.59 11.98
C GLY A 103 17.10 -6.89 11.18
N GLN A 104 16.29 -6.88 10.12
CA GLN A 104 16.00 -8.01 9.27
C GLN A 104 16.65 -7.84 7.90
N ALA A 105 17.34 -8.86 7.40
CA ALA A 105 17.91 -8.82 6.07
C ALA A 105 16.82 -8.57 5.01
N PHE A 106 16.99 -7.59 4.14
CA PHE A 106 16.07 -7.32 3.04
C PHE A 106 16.06 -8.48 2.03
N GLY A 107 17.22 -8.96 1.64
CA GLY A 107 17.47 -10.19 0.89
C GLY A 107 16.67 -10.30 -0.42
N LYS A 108 16.00 -11.44 -0.61
CA LYS A 108 15.22 -11.79 -1.82
C LYS A 108 13.72 -11.53 -1.60
N PRO A 109 13.22 -10.32 -1.77
CA PRO A 109 11.86 -9.95 -1.35
C PRO A 109 10.74 -10.69 -2.11
N LEU A 110 10.95 -11.05 -3.38
CA LEU A 110 9.92 -11.73 -4.19
C LEU A 110 9.55 -13.12 -3.66
N GLY A 111 10.56 -13.98 -3.44
CA GLY A 111 10.36 -15.32 -2.88
C GLY A 111 9.76 -15.26 -1.48
N ARG A 112 10.30 -14.36 -0.64
CA ARG A 112 9.78 -14.14 0.72
C ARG A 112 8.31 -13.71 0.71
N THR A 113 7.91 -12.80 -0.17
CA THR A 113 6.51 -12.35 -0.30
C THR A 113 5.60 -13.52 -0.69
N ARG A 114 6.02 -14.35 -1.63
CA ARG A 114 5.25 -15.51 -2.07
C ARG A 114 4.99 -16.49 -0.93
N GLU A 115 6.06 -16.88 -0.23
CA GLU A 115 5.94 -17.78 0.93
C GLU A 115 5.10 -17.17 2.05
N TYR A 116 5.32 -15.88 2.34
CA TYR A 116 4.57 -15.15 3.37
C TYR A 116 3.06 -15.17 3.12
N VAL A 117 2.64 -14.82 1.92
CA VAL A 117 1.22 -14.79 1.53
C VAL A 117 0.63 -16.21 1.57
N SER A 118 1.35 -17.20 1.06
CA SER A 118 0.93 -18.62 1.11
C SER A 118 0.70 -19.09 2.55
N ILE A 119 1.65 -18.82 3.46
CA ILE A 119 1.54 -19.19 4.88
C ILE A 119 0.35 -18.49 5.54
N VAL A 120 0.15 -17.18 5.29
CA VAL A 120 -1.00 -16.44 5.85
C VAL A 120 -2.32 -17.06 5.40
N ARG A 121 -2.47 -17.38 4.10
CA ARG A 121 -3.68 -18.03 3.57
C ARG A 121 -3.90 -19.41 4.19
N GLU A 122 -2.86 -20.24 4.27
CA GLU A 122 -2.95 -21.59 4.87
C GLU A 122 -3.40 -21.54 6.34
N ILE A 123 -2.88 -20.58 7.12
CA ILE A 123 -3.29 -20.39 8.52
C ILE A 123 -4.76 -19.97 8.61
N LEU A 124 -5.22 -19.04 7.75
CA LEU A 124 -6.60 -18.54 7.75
C LEU A 124 -7.60 -19.59 7.29
N HIS A 125 -7.28 -20.40 6.29
CA HIS A 125 -8.11 -21.52 5.83
C HIS A 125 -8.27 -22.60 6.92
N ARG A 126 -7.25 -22.76 7.75
CA ARG A 126 -7.31 -23.64 8.92
C ARG A 126 -7.73 -25.09 8.59
N GLU A 127 -7.39 -25.60 7.42
CA GLU A 127 -7.70 -26.97 7.02
C GLU A 127 -6.87 -27.99 7.81
N ARG A 128 -5.59 -27.73 7.94
CA ARG A 128 -4.59 -28.58 8.63
C ARG A 128 -3.68 -27.77 9.55
N PRO A 129 -2.92 -28.40 10.46
CA PRO A 129 -1.80 -27.75 11.13
C PRO A 129 -0.79 -27.21 10.11
N LEU A 130 -0.20 -26.04 10.39
CA LEU A 130 0.73 -25.37 9.49
C LEU A 130 2.05 -26.13 9.39
N GLU A 131 2.41 -26.51 8.18
CA GLU A 131 3.72 -27.02 7.81
C GLU A 131 4.19 -26.29 6.54
N HIS A 132 5.35 -25.63 6.61
CA HIS A 132 5.95 -24.93 5.48
C HIS A 132 7.47 -25.08 5.53
N HIS A 133 8.07 -25.61 4.47
CA HIS A 133 9.52 -25.79 4.31
C HIS A 133 9.97 -25.10 3.03
N GLY A 134 10.26 -23.81 3.13
CA GLY A 134 10.65 -22.94 2.03
C GLY A 134 12.08 -22.40 2.16
N GLU A 135 12.46 -21.52 1.24
CA GLU A 135 13.75 -20.84 1.28
C GLU A 135 13.81 -19.79 2.41
N HIS A 136 12.65 -19.18 2.73
CA HIS A 136 12.58 -18.05 3.65
C HIS A 136 11.93 -18.39 5.00
N TYR A 137 11.09 -19.39 5.02
CA TYR A 137 10.38 -19.83 6.22
C TYR A 137 10.46 -21.35 6.37
N ASP A 138 10.78 -21.80 7.59
CA ASP A 138 10.78 -23.20 7.99
C ASP A 138 9.87 -23.32 9.22
N ILE A 139 8.70 -23.94 9.08
CA ILE A 139 7.66 -24.01 10.11
C ILE A 139 7.07 -25.43 10.12
N PRO A 140 7.21 -26.22 11.22
CA PRO A 140 7.96 -25.90 12.44
C PRO A 140 9.45 -25.74 12.18
N TYR A 141 10.10 -24.85 12.93
CA TYR A 141 11.52 -24.58 12.77
C TYR A 141 12.36 -25.80 13.17
N SER A 142 13.22 -26.25 12.26
CA SER A 142 14.09 -27.42 12.45
C SER A 142 15.58 -27.09 12.33
N GLY A 143 15.93 -25.81 12.13
CA GLY A 143 17.30 -25.37 11.90
C GLY A 143 18.16 -25.25 13.15
N PRO A 144 19.37 -24.65 13.06
CA PRO A 144 20.30 -24.46 14.16
C PRO A 144 19.66 -23.77 15.37
N GLY A 145 19.81 -24.33 16.56
CA GLY A 145 19.22 -23.82 17.79
C GLY A 145 17.78 -24.29 18.06
N ALA A 146 17.20 -25.12 17.20
CA ALA A 146 15.93 -25.77 17.52
C ALA A 146 16.05 -26.68 18.74
N THR A 147 15.03 -26.65 19.63
CA THR A 147 15.00 -27.48 20.84
C THR A 147 14.44 -28.89 20.63
N GLY A 148 13.93 -29.18 19.42
CA GLY A 148 13.42 -30.47 18.97
C GLY A 148 11.92 -30.73 19.14
N PRO A 149 11.19 -30.22 20.17
CA PRO A 149 9.75 -30.48 20.31
C PRO A 149 8.83 -29.61 19.51
N GLY A 150 9.34 -28.83 18.53
CA GLY A 150 8.51 -28.07 17.59
C GLY A 150 7.58 -29.00 16.83
N LYS A 151 6.28 -28.69 16.84
CA LYS A 151 5.27 -29.45 16.10
C LYS A 151 4.35 -28.49 15.34
N PRO A 152 3.75 -28.94 14.23
CA PRO A 152 2.76 -28.16 13.51
C PRO A 152 1.62 -27.70 14.42
N LEU A 153 1.28 -26.43 14.35
CA LEU A 153 0.19 -25.83 15.10
C LEU A 153 -0.91 -25.34 14.15
N LYS A 154 -2.12 -25.30 14.68
CA LYS A 154 -3.30 -24.78 14.00
C LYS A 154 -3.85 -23.60 14.78
N LEU A 155 -4.29 -22.54 14.08
CA LEU A 155 -4.90 -21.39 14.72
C LEU A 155 -6.07 -21.84 15.61
N ILE A 156 -6.06 -21.47 16.90
CA ILE A 156 -7.12 -21.88 17.84
C ILE A 156 -8.43 -21.18 17.50
N VAL A 157 -8.36 -19.90 17.20
CA VAL A 157 -9.51 -19.10 16.78
C VAL A 157 -9.98 -19.56 15.38
N HIS A 158 -11.28 -19.67 15.18
CA HIS A 158 -11.87 -19.89 13.89
C HIS A 158 -12.06 -18.53 13.19
N PRO A 159 -11.40 -18.27 12.06
CA PRO A 159 -11.63 -17.06 11.30
C PRO A 159 -13.10 -16.93 10.91
N LEU A 160 -13.64 -15.71 10.96
CA LEU A 160 -14.99 -15.41 10.49
C LEU A 160 -15.08 -15.64 8.96
N ARG A 161 -14.04 -15.26 8.26
CA ARG A 161 -13.84 -15.49 6.82
C ARG A 161 -12.51 -16.21 6.61
N PRO A 162 -12.47 -17.37 5.94
CA PRO A 162 -11.21 -18.01 5.60
C PRO A 162 -10.43 -17.22 4.54
N GLU A 163 -11.13 -16.40 3.76
CA GLU A 163 -10.55 -15.57 2.71
C GLU A 163 -10.68 -14.07 3.04
N ILE A 164 -9.74 -13.59 3.86
CA ILE A 164 -9.54 -12.15 4.06
C ILE A 164 -8.76 -11.64 2.85
N PRO A 165 -9.28 -10.61 2.11
CA PRO A 165 -8.59 -10.10 0.93
C PRO A 165 -7.18 -9.59 1.24
N ILE A 166 -6.20 -10.06 0.46
CA ILE A 166 -4.79 -9.70 0.60
C ILE A 166 -4.39 -8.77 -0.55
N TYR A 167 -3.89 -7.59 -0.20
CA TYR A 167 -3.35 -6.61 -1.11
C TYR A 167 -1.83 -6.55 -0.99
N LEU A 168 -1.13 -6.35 -2.10
CA LEU A 168 0.31 -6.14 -2.10
C LEU A 168 0.67 -4.74 -2.57
N ALA A 169 1.52 -4.04 -1.79
CA ALA A 169 2.19 -2.85 -2.27
C ALA A 169 3.40 -3.25 -3.11
N ALA A 170 3.43 -2.78 -4.34
CA ALA A 170 4.48 -3.12 -5.30
C ALA A 170 4.78 -1.94 -6.23
N ILE A 171 6.07 -1.74 -6.55
CA ILE A 171 6.55 -0.66 -7.43
C ILE A 171 7.36 -1.22 -8.61
N GLY A 172 8.28 -2.12 -8.34
CA GLY A 172 9.12 -2.73 -9.37
C GLY A 172 8.33 -3.70 -10.26
N PRO A 173 8.68 -3.83 -11.56
CA PRO A 173 7.91 -4.63 -12.52
C PRO A 173 7.61 -6.05 -12.07
N ARG A 174 8.62 -6.75 -11.52
CA ARG A 174 8.45 -8.13 -11.02
C ARG A 174 7.55 -8.22 -9.79
N ASN A 175 7.57 -7.20 -8.91
CA ASN A 175 6.68 -7.15 -7.76
C ASN A 175 5.24 -6.87 -8.17
N VAL A 176 5.01 -6.03 -9.18
CA VAL A 176 3.69 -5.76 -9.75
C VAL A 176 3.10 -7.03 -10.37
N ALA A 177 3.92 -7.77 -11.17
CA ALA A 177 3.51 -9.06 -11.70
C ALA A 177 3.17 -10.06 -10.57
N LEU A 178 3.98 -10.12 -9.52
CA LEU A 178 3.71 -10.97 -8.36
C LEU A 178 2.42 -10.59 -7.65
N ALA A 179 2.10 -9.30 -7.51
CA ALA A 179 0.84 -8.85 -6.92
C ALA A 179 -0.37 -9.34 -7.73
N ALA A 180 -0.31 -9.26 -9.05
CA ALA A 180 -1.36 -9.79 -9.92
C ALA A 180 -1.48 -11.33 -9.84
N GLU A 181 -0.35 -12.03 -9.67
CA GLU A 181 -0.32 -13.49 -9.59
C GLU A 181 -0.91 -14.04 -8.29
N ILE A 182 -0.59 -13.45 -7.13
CA ILE A 182 -0.89 -14.08 -5.83
C ILE A 182 -1.83 -13.29 -4.91
N ALA A 183 -2.11 -12.01 -5.21
CA ALA A 183 -2.93 -11.17 -4.34
C ALA A 183 -4.35 -10.95 -4.90
N ASP A 184 -5.21 -10.38 -4.07
CA ASP A 184 -6.60 -10.01 -4.41
C ASP A 184 -6.70 -8.55 -4.84
N GLY A 185 -5.62 -7.79 -4.63
CA GLY A 185 -5.50 -6.42 -5.10
C GLY A 185 -4.07 -5.89 -5.04
N TRP A 186 -3.87 -4.74 -5.66
CA TRP A 186 -2.60 -4.03 -5.71
C TRP A 186 -2.75 -2.61 -5.19
N LEU A 187 -1.83 -2.21 -4.32
CA LEU A 187 -1.73 -0.88 -3.69
C LEU A 187 -0.54 -0.11 -4.29
N PRO A 188 -0.65 0.47 -5.48
CA PRO A 188 0.40 1.34 -6.00
C PRO A 188 0.41 2.70 -5.31
N ILE A 189 1.62 3.24 -5.11
CA ILE A 189 1.84 4.63 -4.72
C ILE A 189 2.46 5.40 -5.90
N PHE A 190 2.19 6.70 -6.01
CA PHE A 190 2.63 7.54 -7.14
C PHE A 190 2.26 6.92 -8.49
N PHE A 191 1.05 6.45 -8.56
CA PHE A 191 0.48 5.83 -9.75
C PHE A 191 0.02 6.91 -10.74
N SER A 192 0.44 6.78 -12.00
CA SER A 192 -0.04 7.65 -13.08
C SER A 192 -1.04 6.89 -13.95
N PRO A 193 -2.31 7.31 -14.00
CA PRO A 193 -3.31 6.70 -14.85
C PRO A 193 -2.96 6.82 -16.34
N GLU A 194 -2.38 7.94 -16.76
CA GLU A 194 -1.98 8.20 -18.16
C GLU A 194 -0.82 7.29 -18.61
N ARG A 195 0.05 6.87 -17.66
CA ARG A 195 1.19 5.99 -17.95
C ARG A 195 0.88 4.52 -17.72
N PHE A 196 -0.31 4.20 -17.22
CA PHE A 196 -0.69 2.84 -16.82
C PHE A 196 -0.48 1.81 -17.93
N ALA A 197 -0.99 2.09 -19.14
CA ALA A 197 -0.94 1.15 -20.26
C ALA A 197 0.50 0.72 -20.61
N ASN A 198 1.46 1.63 -20.53
CA ASN A 198 2.84 1.38 -20.92
C ASN A 198 3.72 0.90 -19.77
N VAL A 199 3.42 1.32 -18.53
CA VAL A 199 4.33 1.11 -17.38
C VAL A 199 3.87 -0.04 -16.48
N HIS A 200 2.57 -0.30 -16.38
CA HIS A 200 2.04 -1.27 -15.42
C HIS A 200 1.20 -2.40 -16.02
N ALA A 201 0.41 -2.12 -17.06
CA ALA A 201 -0.49 -3.11 -17.65
C ALA A 201 0.25 -4.39 -18.11
N PRO A 202 1.42 -4.33 -18.80
CA PRO A 202 2.12 -5.55 -19.22
C PRO A 202 2.55 -6.44 -18.05
N GLN A 203 2.90 -5.84 -16.89
CA GLN A 203 3.29 -6.61 -15.70
C GLN A 203 2.07 -7.27 -15.04
N LEU A 204 0.95 -6.57 -14.97
CA LEU A 204 -0.29 -7.13 -14.45
C LEU A 204 -0.78 -8.28 -15.33
N GLU A 205 -0.76 -8.11 -16.65
CA GLU A 205 -1.11 -9.15 -17.61
C GLU A 205 -0.24 -10.40 -17.45
N ALA A 206 1.08 -10.23 -17.31
CA ALA A 206 2.00 -11.34 -17.06
C ALA A 206 1.68 -12.07 -15.74
N GLY A 207 1.36 -11.34 -14.68
CA GLY A 207 0.97 -11.92 -13.40
C GLY A 207 -0.38 -12.64 -13.46
N PHE A 208 -1.38 -12.06 -14.11
CA PHE A 208 -2.67 -12.71 -14.33
C PHE A 208 -2.54 -13.97 -15.18
N ALA A 209 -1.72 -13.95 -16.23
CA ALA A 209 -1.45 -15.13 -17.05
C ALA A 209 -0.80 -16.26 -16.21
N ALA A 210 0.15 -15.93 -15.33
CA ALA A 210 0.78 -16.90 -14.43
C ALA A 210 -0.22 -17.49 -13.41
N ARG A 211 -1.25 -16.74 -13.02
CA ARG A 211 -2.33 -17.19 -12.13
C ARG A 211 -3.40 -18.03 -12.86
N GLY A 212 -3.46 -17.97 -14.18
CA GLY A 212 -4.51 -18.60 -14.99
C GLY A 212 -5.68 -17.67 -15.37
N GLY A 213 -5.52 -16.36 -15.16
CA GLY A 213 -6.49 -15.32 -15.52
C GLY A 213 -6.67 -14.27 -14.41
N LYS A 214 -7.25 -13.13 -14.78
CA LYS A 214 -7.60 -12.09 -13.80
C LYS A 214 -8.81 -12.56 -12.98
N PRO A 215 -8.71 -12.60 -11.64
CA PRO A 215 -9.86 -12.98 -10.80
C PRO A 215 -10.96 -11.92 -10.85
N ASP A 216 -12.21 -12.37 -10.72
CA ASP A 216 -13.33 -11.47 -10.52
C ASP A 216 -13.11 -10.66 -9.23
N GLY A 217 -13.42 -9.36 -9.30
CA GLY A 217 -13.27 -8.47 -8.15
C GLY A 217 -11.84 -8.09 -7.77
N TRP A 218 -10.83 -8.48 -8.55
CA TRP A 218 -9.44 -8.04 -8.30
C TRP A 218 -9.34 -6.51 -8.29
N ASP A 219 -8.74 -5.96 -7.22
CA ASP A 219 -8.81 -4.53 -6.93
C ASP A 219 -7.51 -3.80 -7.31
N LEU A 220 -7.59 -2.87 -8.25
CA LEU A 220 -6.56 -1.86 -8.49
C LEU A 220 -6.88 -0.66 -7.60
N ALA A 221 -6.13 -0.50 -6.52
CA ALA A 221 -6.40 0.45 -5.46
C ALA A 221 -5.22 1.44 -5.24
N PRO A 222 -5.00 2.39 -6.16
CA PRO A 222 -3.93 3.38 -6.03
C PRO A 222 -4.15 4.32 -4.86
N LEU A 223 -3.02 4.66 -4.18
CA LEU A 223 -2.94 5.73 -3.21
C LEU A 223 -2.70 7.04 -3.94
N VAL A 224 -3.64 7.98 -3.78
CA VAL A 224 -3.69 9.23 -4.54
C VAL A 224 -3.62 10.43 -3.60
N PRO A 225 -2.56 11.23 -3.63
CA PRO A 225 -2.53 12.52 -2.94
C PRO A 225 -3.65 13.43 -3.47
N VAL A 226 -4.44 13.99 -2.55
CA VAL A 226 -5.53 14.92 -2.91
C VAL A 226 -5.37 16.20 -2.11
N LEU A 227 -5.33 17.32 -2.81
CA LEU A 227 -5.28 18.67 -2.20
C LEU A 227 -6.23 19.61 -2.94
N VAL A 228 -7.34 19.95 -2.30
CA VAL A 228 -8.29 20.95 -2.81
C VAL A 228 -7.76 22.34 -2.48
N ALA A 229 -7.59 23.17 -3.48
CA ALA A 229 -7.09 24.54 -3.34
C ALA A 229 -7.48 25.38 -4.58
N ASP A 230 -7.68 26.68 -4.38
CA ASP A 230 -7.95 27.63 -5.46
C ASP A 230 -6.73 27.85 -6.37
N ASP A 231 -5.52 27.77 -5.79
CA ASP A 231 -4.25 27.85 -6.51
C ASP A 231 -3.63 26.47 -6.71
N ALA A 232 -3.74 25.95 -7.91
CA ALA A 232 -3.17 24.65 -8.27
C ALA A 232 -1.63 24.66 -8.28
N ALA A 233 -0.97 25.81 -8.50
CA ALA A 233 0.50 25.90 -8.45
C ALA A 233 0.97 25.77 -7.00
N ALA A 234 0.36 26.49 -6.08
CA ALA A 234 0.66 26.35 -4.64
C ALA A 234 0.38 24.95 -4.13
N ALA A 235 -0.69 24.29 -4.61
CA ALA A 235 -1.00 22.91 -4.27
C ALA A 235 0.06 21.90 -4.75
N ARG A 236 0.59 22.09 -5.99
CA ARG A 236 1.71 21.27 -6.48
C ARG A 236 2.96 21.48 -5.63
N ASP A 237 3.30 22.73 -5.35
CA ASP A 237 4.49 23.07 -4.55
C ASP A 237 4.43 22.47 -3.14
N PHE A 238 3.25 22.35 -2.56
CA PHE A 238 3.04 21.67 -1.29
C PHE A 238 3.36 20.16 -1.36
N LEU A 239 3.10 19.50 -2.50
CA LEU A 239 3.35 18.06 -2.67
C LEU A 239 4.78 17.74 -3.14
N LYS A 240 5.50 18.68 -3.78
CA LYS A 240 6.86 18.46 -4.28
C LYS A 240 7.84 17.91 -3.24
N PRO A 241 7.88 18.40 -1.98
CA PRO A 241 8.75 17.83 -0.96
C PRO A 241 8.50 16.35 -0.67
N LEU A 242 7.24 15.90 -0.73
CA LEU A 242 6.89 14.48 -0.56
C LEU A 242 7.47 13.64 -1.71
N LEU A 243 7.27 14.06 -2.95
CA LEU A 243 7.84 13.36 -4.10
C LEU A 243 9.36 13.36 -4.06
N ALA A 244 9.98 14.49 -3.71
CA ALA A 244 11.43 14.60 -3.58
C ALA A 244 12.00 13.66 -2.51
N LEU A 245 11.32 13.51 -1.36
CA LEU A 245 11.69 12.55 -0.32
C LEU A 245 11.72 11.12 -0.88
N TYR A 246 10.68 10.70 -1.58
CA TYR A 246 10.60 9.33 -2.09
C TYR A 246 11.57 9.11 -3.26
N ILE A 247 11.56 9.97 -4.26
CA ILE A 247 12.40 9.85 -5.44
C ILE A 247 13.89 10.02 -5.08
N GLY A 248 14.21 10.95 -4.17
CA GLY A 248 15.60 11.25 -3.80
C GLY A 248 16.12 10.43 -2.61
N GLY A 249 15.30 10.24 -1.56
CA GLY A 249 15.77 9.81 -0.24
C GLY A 249 15.46 8.37 0.15
N MET A 250 14.51 7.71 -0.50
CA MET A 250 14.05 6.35 -0.10
C MET A 250 14.88 5.21 -0.70
N GLY A 251 16.14 5.45 -1.01
CA GLY A 251 17.08 4.45 -1.51
C GLY A 251 18.44 5.02 -1.81
N ALA A 252 19.46 4.16 -1.85
CA ALA A 252 20.79 4.53 -2.30
C ALA A 252 20.79 4.90 -3.79
N ARG A 253 21.85 5.64 -4.22
CA ARG A 253 22.04 5.98 -5.64
C ARG A 253 21.96 4.74 -6.51
N GLY A 254 21.12 4.77 -7.55
CA GLY A 254 20.90 3.64 -8.47
C GLY A 254 20.08 2.45 -7.89
N GLN A 255 19.64 2.50 -6.63
CA GLN A 255 18.86 1.44 -5.98
C GLN A 255 17.51 1.90 -5.42
N ASN A 256 17.10 3.13 -5.73
CA ASN A 256 15.81 3.67 -5.31
C ASN A 256 14.71 3.25 -6.30
N PHE A 257 13.67 2.58 -5.81
CA PHE A 257 12.54 2.12 -6.62
C PHE A 257 11.69 3.28 -7.15
N TYR A 258 11.59 4.36 -6.41
CA TYR A 258 10.79 5.54 -6.79
C TYR A 258 11.49 6.39 -7.84
N THR A 259 12.84 6.52 -7.77
CA THR A 259 13.63 7.13 -8.85
C THR A 259 13.39 6.37 -10.17
N ARG A 260 13.49 5.03 -10.13
CA ARG A 260 13.23 4.19 -11.31
C ARG A 260 11.78 4.26 -11.80
N LEU A 261 10.82 4.49 -10.91
CA LEU A 261 9.43 4.69 -11.30
C LEU A 261 9.26 6.00 -12.07
N ALA A 262 9.79 7.11 -11.54
CA ALA A 262 9.76 8.40 -12.20
C ALA A 262 10.46 8.36 -13.58
N GLN A 263 11.61 7.67 -13.68
CA GLN A 263 12.29 7.42 -14.96
C GLN A 263 11.39 6.66 -15.95
N ARG A 264 10.70 5.60 -15.54
CA ARG A 264 9.75 4.85 -16.39
C ARG A 264 8.55 5.70 -16.83
N TYR A 265 8.22 6.75 -16.10
CA TYR A 265 7.21 7.73 -16.50
C TYR A 265 7.72 8.77 -17.51
N GLY A 266 9.02 8.74 -17.87
CA GLY A 266 9.64 9.66 -18.82
C GLY A 266 10.22 10.92 -18.15
N TYR A 267 10.52 10.84 -16.86
CA TYR A 267 11.13 11.94 -16.09
C TYR A 267 12.58 11.62 -15.67
N GLU A 268 13.37 11.00 -16.57
CA GLU A 268 14.72 10.53 -16.28
C GLU A 268 15.62 11.63 -15.72
N GLU A 269 15.75 12.75 -16.45
CA GLU A 269 16.62 13.87 -16.04
C GLU A 269 16.16 14.51 -14.73
N ALA A 270 14.85 14.63 -14.53
CA ALA A 270 14.32 15.19 -13.29
C ALA A 270 14.56 14.25 -12.11
N ALA A 271 14.32 12.95 -12.28
CA ALA A 271 14.53 11.94 -11.26
C ALA A 271 16.00 11.88 -10.80
N ASP A 272 16.94 11.97 -11.74
CA ASP A 272 18.38 11.98 -11.44
C ASP A 272 18.77 13.24 -10.66
N ARG A 273 18.30 14.43 -11.08
CA ARG A 273 18.55 15.70 -10.36
C ARG A 273 17.94 15.70 -8.97
N ILE A 274 16.72 15.21 -8.83
CA ILE A 274 16.06 15.11 -7.52
C ILE A 274 16.87 14.22 -6.58
N GLN A 275 17.32 13.05 -7.05
CA GLN A 275 18.12 12.13 -6.25
C GLN A 275 19.49 12.75 -5.89
N GLU A 276 20.17 13.40 -6.83
CA GLU A 276 21.44 14.08 -6.57
C GLU A 276 21.30 15.15 -5.48
N HIS A 277 20.36 16.09 -5.67
CA HIS A 277 20.14 17.16 -4.69
C HIS A 277 19.76 16.62 -3.31
N TYR A 278 18.89 15.60 -3.28
CA TYR A 278 18.43 15.05 -2.01
C TYR A 278 19.57 14.36 -1.23
N LEU A 279 20.37 13.54 -1.90
CA LEU A 279 21.50 12.82 -1.30
C LEU A 279 22.64 13.76 -0.87
N ASP A 280 22.78 14.92 -1.53
CA ASP A 280 23.69 15.99 -1.14
C ASP A 280 23.17 16.86 0.02
N GLY A 281 21.97 16.54 0.57
CA GLY A 281 21.35 17.31 1.65
C GLY A 281 20.61 18.57 1.20
N ARG A 282 20.60 18.88 -0.09
CA ARG A 282 19.91 20.04 -0.70
C ARG A 282 18.42 19.75 -0.93
N LYS A 283 17.66 19.52 0.15
CA LYS A 283 16.27 19.06 0.08
C LYS A 283 15.34 20.07 -0.60
N ALA A 284 15.57 21.37 -0.43
CA ALA A 284 14.79 22.41 -1.10
C ALA A 284 15.01 22.39 -2.61
N ASP A 285 16.26 22.23 -3.07
CA ASP A 285 16.59 22.11 -4.50
C ASP A 285 16.00 20.82 -5.10
N ALA A 286 16.02 19.73 -4.33
CA ALA A 286 15.39 18.48 -4.72
C ALA A 286 13.88 18.65 -4.93
N ALA A 287 13.19 19.36 -4.03
CA ALA A 287 11.77 19.66 -4.18
C ALA A 287 11.51 20.57 -5.39
N ALA A 288 12.33 21.61 -5.59
CA ALA A 288 12.22 22.50 -6.73
C ALA A 288 12.48 21.79 -8.09
N ALA A 289 13.26 20.71 -8.08
CA ALA A 289 13.53 19.90 -9.29
C ALA A 289 12.37 18.96 -9.67
N VAL A 290 11.32 18.82 -8.84
CA VAL A 290 10.13 18.03 -9.17
C VAL A 290 9.26 18.76 -10.20
N PRO A 291 9.07 18.20 -11.42
CA PRO A 291 8.20 18.85 -12.43
C PRO A 291 6.75 18.91 -11.99
N ASP A 292 6.06 19.99 -12.30
CA ASP A 292 4.62 20.13 -12.07
C ASP A 292 3.82 19.00 -12.77
N ALA A 293 4.23 18.62 -13.97
CA ALA A 293 3.62 17.53 -14.71
C ALA A 293 3.70 16.19 -13.97
N LEU A 294 4.81 15.92 -13.27
CA LEU A 294 4.92 14.70 -12.46
C LEU A 294 3.97 14.72 -11.26
N VAL A 295 3.77 15.89 -10.63
CA VAL A 295 2.77 16.02 -9.57
C VAL A 295 1.37 15.76 -10.13
N ASP A 296 1.04 16.37 -11.26
CA ASP A 296 -0.26 16.19 -11.93
C ASP A 296 -0.50 14.74 -12.38
N ASP A 297 0.54 14.02 -12.81
CA ASP A 297 0.45 12.61 -13.20
C ASP A 297 0.02 11.69 -12.03
N VAL A 298 0.38 12.04 -10.79
CA VAL A 298 0.21 11.12 -9.64
C VAL A 298 -0.72 11.64 -8.54
N ALA A 299 -1.30 12.82 -8.70
CA ALA A 299 -2.11 13.48 -7.68
C ALA A 299 -3.36 14.16 -8.26
N LEU A 300 -4.33 14.42 -7.40
CA LEU A 300 -5.51 15.24 -7.68
C LEU A 300 -5.39 16.57 -6.92
N VAL A 301 -5.00 17.63 -7.60
CA VAL A 301 -4.74 18.94 -6.99
C VAL A 301 -5.47 20.08 -7.70
N GLY A 302 -5.89 21.08 -6.91
CA GLY A 302 -6.53 22.31 -7.40
C GLY A 302 -8.01 22.41 -7.06
N GLU A 303 -8.73 23.21 -7.81
CA GLU A 303 -10.16 23.45 -7.64
C GLU A 303 -11.02 22.27 -8.10
N ARG A 304 -12.31 22.30 -7.73
CA ARG A 304 -13.30 21.26 -8.04
C ARG A 304 -13.31 20.86 -9.53
N ALA A 305 -13.36 21.83 -10.44
CA ALA A 305 -13.45 21.56 -11.86
C ALA A 305 -12.24 20.78 -12.37
N ARG A 306 -11.04 21.20 -11.98
CA ARG A 306 -9.79 20.53 -12.34
C ARG A 306 -9.74 19.09 -11.82
N ILE A 307 -10.13 18.86 -10.54
CA ILE A 307 -10.16 17.52 -9.95
C ILE A 307 -11.17 16.64 -10.70
N ALA A 308 -12.36 17.17 -11.01
CA ALA A 308 -13.39 16.45 -11.76
C ALA A 308 -12.90 15.98 -13.14
N ASP A 309 -12.30 16.90 -13.91
CA ASP A 309 -11.75 16.60 -15.23
C ASP A 309 -10.67 15.49 -15.20
N ARG A 310 -9.89 15.46 -14.15
CA ARG A 310 -8.83 14.45 -14.01
C ARG A 310 -9.34 13.07 -13.59
N LEU A 311 -10.49 12.98 -12.95
CA LEU A 311 -11.05 11.69 -12.47
C LEU A 311 -11.35 10.71 -13.61
N ASP A 312 -11.60 11.17 -14.83
CA ASP A 312 -11.89 10.27 -15.94
C ASP A 312 -10.69 9.41 -16.31
N ALA A 313 -9.47 9.95 -16.29
CA ALA A 313 -8.26 9.15 -16.51
C ALA A 313 -8.11 8.00 -15.48
N TRP A 314 -8.49 8.24 -14.22
CA TRP A 314 -8.47 7.21 -13.18
C TRP A 314 -9.55 6.13 -13.38
N ARG A 315 -10.69 6.47 -13.94
CA ARG A 315 -11.73 5.50 -14.32
C ARG A 315 -11.30 4.67 -15.53
N GLU A 316 -10.77 5.33 -16.56
CA GLU A 316 -10.36 4.72 -17.83
C GLU A 316 -9.18 3.75 -17.67
N CYS A 317 -8.22 4.02 -16.77
CA CYS A 317 -7.11 3.11 -16.50
C CYS A 317 -7.53 1.84 -15.75
N GLY A 318 -8.79 1.72 -15.33
CA GLY A 318 -9.33 0.55 -14.64
C GLY A 318 -9.09 0.53 -13.14
N ALA A 319 -8.78 1.68 -12.51
CA ALA A 319 -8.76 1.80 -11.06
C ALA A 319 -10.16 1.50 -10.49
N THR A 320 -10.23 0.54 -9.58
CA THR A 320 -11.49 0.10 -8.99
C THR A 320 -11.76 0.75 -7.64
N THR A 321 -10.70 1.14 -6.93
CA THR A 321 -10.75 1.92 -5.69
C THR A 321 -9.73 3.05 -5.74
N LEU A 322 -10.10 4.30 -5.42
CA LEU A 322 -9.13 5.38 -5.15
C LEU A 322 -8.94 5.55 -3.65
N ILE A 323 -7.72 5.35 -3.16
CA ILE A 323 -7.38 5.56 -1.75
C ILE A 323 -6.81 6.98 -1.61
N LEU A 324 -7.61 7.89 -1.08
CA LEU A 324 -7.26 9.30 -0.96
C LEU A 324 -6.23 9.51 0.14
N GLN A 325 -5.15 10.20 -0.16
CA GLN A 325 -4.16 10.70 0.80
C GLN A 325 -4.43 12.19 1.03
N THR A 326 -5.22 12.49 2.03
CA THR A 326 -5.59 13.87 2.39
C THR A 326 -5.90 13.99 3.87
N ARG A 327 -5.77 15.22 4.40
CA ARG A 327 -6.24 15.59 5.74
C ARG A 327 -7.39 16.60 5.69
N GLN A 328 -7.83 16.96 4.49
CA GLN A 328 -8.88 17.94 4.25
C GLN A 328 -10.24 17.26 4.28
N PRO A 329 -11.14 17.54 5.25
CA PRO A 329 -12.52 17.02 5.23
C PRO A 329 -13.29 17.49 3.99
N GLU A 330 -12.99 18.67 3.47
CA GLU A 330 -13.55 19.20 2.23
C GLU A 330 -13.17 18.35 1.01
N ALA A 331 -11.97 17.79 0.97
CA ALA A 331 -11.57 16.88 -0.10
C ALA A 331 -12.35 15.56 -0.06
N LEU A 332 -12.64 15.02 1.14
CA LEU A 332 -13.48 13.84 1.26
C LEU A 332 -14.89 14.10 0.72
N ARG A 333 -15.49 15.23 1.10
CA ARG A 333 -16.85 15.61 0.65
C ARG A 333 -16.89 15.82 -0.87
N LEU A 334 -15.88 16.55 -1.39
CA LEU A 334 -15.76 16.79 -2.82
C LEU A 334 -15.68 15.48 -3.62
N LEU A 335 -14.79 14.57 -3.22
CA LEU A 335 -14.62 13.29 -3.93
C LEU A 335 -15.84 12.37 -3.75
N ALA A 336 -16.52 12.39 -2.60
CA ALA A 336 -17.78 11.68 -2.41
C ALA A 336 -18.83 12.16 -3.43
N GLU A 337 -19.01 13.48 -3.56
CA GLU A 337 -19.96 14.05 -4.53
C GLU A 337 -19.63 13.75 -6.01
N LEU A 338 -18.35 13.64 -6.36
CA LEU A 338 -17.91 13.41 -7.73
C LEU A 338 -17.90 11.91 -8.13
N VAL A 339 -17.84 11.01 -7.16
CA VAL A 339 -17.55 9.58 -7.41
C VAL A 339 -18.67 8.66 -6.96
N LEU A 340 -19.32 8.96 -5.82
CA LEU A 340 -20.39 8.14 -5.21
C LEU A 340 -21.76 8.63 -5.60
#